data_7ae793be7b715025f74ba76af43a6a25
#
_entry.id   7ae793be7b715025f74ba76af43a6a25
#
_cell.length_a   1.000
_cell.length_b   1.000
_cell.length_c   1.000
_cell.angle_alpha   90.00
_cell.angle_beta   90.00
_cell.angle_gamma   90.00
#
_symmetry.space_group_name_H-M   'P 1'
#
loop_
_entity.id
_entity.type
_entity.pdbx_description
1 polymer ?
#
loop_
_entity_poly.entity_id
_entity_poly.type
_entity_poly.pdbx_seq_one_letter_code
_entity_poly.pdbx_strand_id
1 'polypeptide(L)'
;MAADLQLAPGTALELEQMALQAGAWQLTQTDQPLFGADRFDLSMVQQERPADYRIRVQAQGFAPKGEIRRLLQVRRDQPEHFEALSLEADVRFDTPWDRRALELRRPQPRHIALSLAELRWGEIQFLATGDLNLDEAGWVSGELALQMENWRVLLDMLEKSRLLPSQSTRQGLEHLLELLAGLSGHPQKLNAKLRFQDGQAYAGPIPLGPAPRLVLR
;
A
#
# COMPACT_ATOMS: atom_id res chain seq x y z
N MET A 1 -13.77 -10.57 -15.73
CA MET A 1 -13.35 -10.81 -14.36
C MET A 1 -13.52 -12.30 -14.07
N ALA A 2 -12.47 -12.96 -13.57
CA ALA A 2 -12.49 -14.35 -13.15
C ALA A 2 -12.04 -14.42 -11.70
N ALA A 3 -12.69 -15.28 -10.92
CA ALA A 3 -12.28 -15.58 -9.54
C ALA A 3 -12.21 -17.10 -9.41
N ASP A 4 -11.13 -17.58 -8.85
CA ASP A 4 -10.91 -18.99 -8.52
C ASP A 4 -10.72 -19.09 -7.00
N LEU A 5 -11.42 -20.03 -6.38
CA LEU A 5 -11.36 -20.28 -4.95
C LEU A 5 -11.17 -21.77 -4.72
N GLN A 6 -10.09 -22.12 -4.04
CA GLN A 6 -9.84 -23.46 -3.55
C GLN A 6 -10.01 -23.47 -2.03
N LEU A 7 -10.90 -24.35 -1.57
CA LEU A 7 -11.23 -24.48 -0.15
C LEU A 7 -10.83 -25.88 0.34
N ALA A 8 -10.33 -25.95 1.56
CA ALA A 8 -10.05 -27.23 2.21
C ALA A 8 -11.35 -28.05 2.37
N PRO A 9 -11.29 -29.36 2.21
CA PRO A 9 -12.43 -30.24 2.48
C PRO A 9 -12.89 -30.13 3.94
N GLY A 10 -14.21 -30.03 4.14
CA GLY A 10 -14.78 -29.97 5.49
C GLY A 10 -15.82 -28.87 5.66
N THR A 11 -16.42 -28.79 6.85
CA THR A 11 -17.51 -27.85 7.14
C THR A 11 -17.02 -26.43 7.40
N ALA A 12 -15.73 -26.25 7.68
CA ALA A 12 -15.12 -24.94 7.93
C ALA A 12 -14.94 -24.13 6.64
N LEU A 13 -14.79 -24.80 5.48
CA LEU A 13 -14.53 -24.17 4.18
C LEU A 13 -13.33 -23.21 4.26
N GLU A 14 -12.24 -23.72 4.80
CA GLU A 14 -11.02 -22.94 4.97
C GLU A 14 -10.39 -22.63 3.61
N LEU A 15 -9.97 -21.38 3.43
CA LEU A 15 -9.39 -20.91 2.18
C LEU A 15 -7.96 -21.42 2.05
N GLU A 16 -7.70 -22.29 1.05
CA GLU A 16 -6.35 -22.70 0.66
C GLU A 16 -5.75 -21.75 -0.37
N GLN A 17 -6.56 -21.38 -1.38
CA GLN A 17 -6.10 -20.47 -2.42
C GLN A 17 -7.26 -19.62 -2.94
N MET A 18 -6.95 -18.35 -3.21
CA MET A 18 -7.79 -17.43 -3.96
C MET A 18 -6.97 -16.78 -5.06
N ALA A 19 -7.52 -16.76 -6.27
CA ALA A 19 -7.00 -15.98 -7.37
C ALA A 19 -8.13 -15.12 -7.93
N LEU A 20 -7.90 -13.82 -8.04
CA LEU A 20 -8.80 -12.86 -8.69
C LEU A 20 -8.06 -12.24 -9.86
N GLN A 21 -8.64 -12.36 -11.06
CA GLN A 21 -8.14 -11.75 -12.27
C GLN A 21 -9.21 -10.86 -12.88
N ALA A 22 -8.89 -9.61 -13.11
CA ALA A 22 -9.72 -8.70 -13.84
C ALA A 22 -8.94 -8.21 -15.06
N GLY A 23 -9.55 -8.30 -16.26
CA GLY A 23 -9.09 -7.59 -17.43
C GLY A 23 -9.29 -6.09 -17.26
N ALA A 24 -9.45 -5.36 -18.36
CA ALA A 24 -9.70 -3.93 -18.27
C ALA A 24 -10.90 -3.62 -17.38
N TRP A 25 -10.67 -2.79 -16.36
CA TRP A 25 -11.70 -2.39 -15.41
C TRP A 25 -11.60 -0.90 -15.09
N GLN A 26 -12.70 -0.36 -14.61
CA GLN A 26 -12.78 1.03 -14.19
C GLN A 26 -13.66 1.15 -12.96
N LEU A 27 -13.14 1.82 -11.93
CA LEU A 27 -13.92 2.21 -10.77
C LEU A 27 -14.56 3.57 -11.03
N THR A 28 -15.89 3.63 -10.91
CA THR A 28 -16.66 4.87 -11.08
C THR A 28 -17.40 5.22 -9.78
N GLN A 29 -17.56 6.50 -9.54
CA GLN A 29 -18.42 7.02 -8.49
C GLN A 29 -19.35 8.06 -9.13
N THR A 30 -20.66 7.86 -9.00
CA THR A 30 -21.68 8.77 -9.62
C THR A 30 -21.36 9.02 -11.12
N ASP A 31 -21.11 7.94 -11.87
CA ASP A 31 -20.73 7.93 -13.28
C ASP A 31 -19.41 8.65 -13.65
N GLN A 32 -18.64 9.07 -12.65
CA GLN A 32 -17.33 9.64 -12.85
C GLN A 32 -16.23 8.59 -12.63
N PRO A 33 -15.31 8.40 -13.61
CA PRO A 33 -14.21 7.47 -13.45
C PRO A 33 -13.21 8.00 -12.41
N LEU A 34 -12.85 7.15 -11.45
CA LEU A 34 -11.84 7.45 -10.44
C LEU A 34 -10.50 6.81 -10.77
N PHE A 35 -10.52 5.52 -11.02
CA PHE A 35 -9.35 4.71 -11.33
C PHE A 35 -9.68 3.69 -12.42
N GLY A 36 -8.66 3.20 -13.10
CA GLY A 36 -8.78 2.09 -14.02
C GLY A 36 -7.45 1.35 -14.13
N ALA A 37 -7.51 0.14 -14.66
CA ALA A 37 -6.34 -0.63 -15.05
C ALA A 37 -6.69 -1.53 -16.23
N ASP A 38 -5.67 -1.90 -17.03
CA ASP A 38 -5.82 -2.84 -18.12
C ASP A 38 -5.90 -4.27 -17.61
N ARG A 39 -5.19 -4.54 -16.50
CA ARG A 39 -5.20 -5.83 -15.83
C ARG A 39 -4.96 -5.67 -14.33
N PHE A 40 -5.63 -6.50 -13.58
CA PHE A 40 -5.44 -6.64 -12.14
C PHE A 40 -5.39 -8.12 -11.78
N ASP A 41 -4.37 -8.53 -11.07
CA ASP A 41 -4.16 -9.87 -10.56
C ASP A 41 -3.96 -9.79 -9.05
N LEU A 42 -4.74 -10.57 -8.31
CA LEU A 42 -4.57 -10.78 -6.88
C LEU A 42 -4.52 -12.28 -6.62
N SER A 43 -3.55 -12.73 -5.86
CA SER A 43 -3.49 -14.08 -5.36
C SER A 43 -3.27 -14.10 -3.84
N MET A 44 -3.90 -15.03 -3.18
CA MET A 44 -3.76 -15.30 -1.76
C MET A 44 -3.66 -16.81 -1.58
N VAL A 45 -2.53 -17.28 -1.06
CA VAL A 45 -2.22 -18.71 -0.94
C VAL A 45 -1.85 -19.02 0.51
N GLN A 46 -2.57 -19.95 1.11
CA GLN A 46 -2.28 -20.45 2.45
C GLN A 46 -0.87 -21.04 2.50
N GLN A 47 -0.18 -20.82 3.59
CA GLN A 47 1.15 -21.37 3.85
C GLN A 47 1.04 -22.58 4.79
N GLU A 48 2.15 -22.97 5.42
CA GLU A 48 2.19 -24.12 6.32
C GLU A 48 1.20 -24.04 7.49
N ARG A 49 0.96 -22.82 7.99
CA ARG A 49 0.00 -22.59 9.08
C ARG A 49 -1.32 -22.08 8.53
N PRO A 50 -2.45 -22.56 9.04
CA PRO A 50 -3.78 -22.21 8.52
C PRO A 50 -4.10 -20.72 8.46
N ALA A 51 -3.52 -19.91 9.36
CA ALA A 51 -3.75 -18.47 9.39
C ALA A 51 -2.67 -17.65 8.66
N ASP A 52 -1.67 -18.29 8.06
CA ASP A 52 -0.58 -17.64 7.34
C ASP A 52 -0.85 -17.70 5.83
N TYR A 53 -0.77 -16.55 5.15
CA TYR A 53 -1.06 -16.45 3.72
C TYR A 53 -0.01 -15.62 3.01
N ARG A 54 0.40 -16.06 1.83
CA ARG A 54 1.14 -15.26 0.87
C ARG A 54 0.17 -14.51 -0.01
N ILE A 55 0.30 -13.19 -0.02
CA ILE A 55 -0.55 -12.29 -0.80
C ILE A 55 0.31 -11.61 -1.87
N ARG A 56 -0.14 -11.67 -3.13
CA ARG A 56 0.44 -10.94 -4.24
C ARG A 56 -0.63 -10.13 -4.93
N VAL A 57 -0.30 -8.89 -5.23
CA VAL A 57 -1.15 -7.97 -6.00
C VAL A 57 -0.33 -7.36 -7.11
N GLN A 58 -0.85 -7.34 -8.31
CA GLN A 58 -0.24 -6.67 -9.46
C GLN A 58 -1.32 -5.95 -10.27
N ALA A 59 -1.01 -4.77 -10.75
CA ALA A 59 -1.85 -4.07 -11.71
C ALA A 59 -1.02 -3.54 -12.87
N GLN A 60 -1.51 -3.75 -14.09
CA GLN A 60 -0.94 -3.22 -15.33
C GLN A 60 -1.84 -2.12 -15.87
N GLY A 61 -1.23 -1.04 -16.37
CA GLY A 61 -1.98 0.09 -16.89
C GLY A 61 -2.85 0.78 -15.84
N PHE A 62 -2.51 0.67 -14.55
CA PHE A 62 -3.24 1.36 -13.50
C PHE A 62 -3.10 2.88 -13.67
N ALA A 63 -4.22 3.58 -13.62
CA ALA A 63 -4.23 5.01 -13.83
C ALA A 63 -5.29 5.73 -12.99
N PRO A 64 -4.96 6.87 -12.39
CA PRO A 64 -5.97 7.79 -11.89
C PRO A 64 -6.73 8.40 -13.07
N LYS A 65 -8.05 8.45 -12.98
CA LYS A 65 -8.95 8.96 -14.03
C LYS A 65 -9.69 10.21 -13.54
N GLY A 66 -10.36 10.88 -14.46
CA GLY A 66 -11.33 11.93 -14.19
C GLY A 66 -10.88 12.96 -13.14
N GLU A 67 -11.66 13.09 -12.08
CA GLU A 67 -11.40 14.07 -11.02
C GLU A 67 -10.15 13.76 -10.21
N ILE A 68 -9.83 12.49 -9.96
CA ILE A 68 -8.61 12.11 -9.24
C ILE A 68 -7.37 12.59 -9.99
N ARG A 69 -7.32 12.38 -11.32
CA ARG A 69 -6.22 12.87 -12.15
C ARG A 69 -6.13 14.41 -12.12
N ARG A 70 -7.27 15.10 -12.17
CA ARG A 70 -7.33 16.57 -12.04
C ARG A 70 -6.92 17.05 -10.64
N LEU A 71 -7.40 16.36 -9.59
CA LEU A 71 -7.05 16.67 -8.21
C LEU A 71 -5.56 16.55 -7.97
N LEU A 72 -4.92 15.49 -8.47
CA LEU A 72 -3.47 15.29 -8.39
C LEU A 72 -2.69 16.30 -9.25
N GLN A 73 -3.36 17.10 -10.08
CA GLN A 73 -2.76 18.06 -11.01
C GLN A 73 -1.58 17.45 -11.79
N VAL A 74 -1.82 16.24 -12.29
CA VAL A 74 -0.81 15.47 -13.00
C VAL A 74 -0.21 16.31 -14.13
N ARG A 75 1.11 16.40 -14.17
CA ARG A 75 1.84 17.14 -15.20
C ARG A 75 1.53 16.58 -16.59
N ARG A 76 1.61 17.42 -17.63
CA ARG A 76 1.31 17.00 -19.00
C ARG A 76 2.29 15.96 -19.54
N ASP A 77 3.51 15.96 -19.03
CA ASP A 77 4.60 15.02 -19.36
C ASP A 77 4.58 13.74 -18.52
N GLN A 78 3.72 13.66 -17.51
CA GLN A 78 3.55 12.47 -16.68
C GLN A 78 2.78 11.38 -17.45
N PRO A 79 3.25 10.11 -17.44
CA PRO A 79 2.55 9.00 -18.06
C PRO A 79 1.09 8.88 -17.63
N GLU A 80 0.23 8.40 -18.52
CA GLU A 80 -1.19 8.18 -18.18
C GLU A 80 -1.37 7.06 -17.17
N HIS A 81 -0.50 6.06 -17.23
CA HIS A 81 -0.54 4.85 -16.44
C HIS A 81 0.70 4.72 -15.56
N PHE A 82 0.57 4.03 -14.46
CA PHE A 82 1.71 3.57 -13.70
C PHE A 82 2.41 2.43 -14.46
N GLU A 83 3.73 2.49 -14.53
CA GLU A 83 4.55 1.46 -15.18
C GLU A 83 4.66 0.21 -14.31
N ALA A 84 4.61 0.37 -12.99
CA ALA A 84 4.55 -0.73 -12.05
C ALA A 84 3.64 -0.38 -10.87
N LEU A 85 2.82 -1.34 -10.48
CA LEU A 85 2.08 -1.36 -9.22
C LEU A 85 2.01 -2.80 -8.76
N SER A 86 2.81 -3.14 -7.75
CA SER A 86 2.90 -4.49 -7.22
C SER A 86 3.08 -4.51 -5.71
N LEU A 87 2.57 -5.58 -5.08
CA LEU A 87 2.74 -5.86 -3.66
C LEU A 87 2.91 -7.36 -3.47
N GLU A 88 3.89 -7.74 -2.64
CA GLU A 88 4.08 -9.10 -2.15
C GLU A 88 4.33 -9.09 -0.65
N ALA A 89 3.52 -9.86 0.09
CA ALA A 89 3.63 -9.97 1.54
C ALA A 89 3.23 -11.35 2.03
N ASP A 90 3.90 -11.82 3.08
CA ASP A 90 3.43 -12.92 3.90
C ASP A 90 2.69 -12.33 5.12
N VAL A 91 1.42 -12.71 5.26
CA VAL A 91 0.53 -12.15 6.27
C VAL A 91 0.03 -13.25 7.19
N ARG A 92 0.25 -13.08 8.50
CA ARG A 92 -0.41 -13.91 9.52
C ARG A 92 -1.63 -13.18 10.03
N PHE A 93 -2.77 -13.88 9.99
CA PHE A 93 -4.02 -13.43 10.57
C PHE A 93 -4.23 -14.02 11.98
N ASP A 94 -5.19 -13.47 12.70
CA ASP A 94 -5.60 -14.00 14.02
C ASP A 94 -6.39 -15.30 13.93
N THR A 95 -7.02 -15.55 12.80
CA THR A 95 -7.77 -16.78 12.47
C THR A 95 -7.61 -17.10 10.98
N PRO A 96 -7.77 -18.36 10.56
CA PRO A 96 -7.85 -18.71 9.15
C PRO A 96 -8.98 -17.97 8.43
N TRP A 97 -8.83 -17.78 7.13
CA TRP A 97 -9.93 -17.36 6.26
C TRP A 97 -10.82 -18.55 5.99
N ASP A 98 -11.98 -18.60 6.62
CA ASP A 98 -12.97 -19.65 6.50
C ASP A 98 -14.39 -19.08 6.42
N ARG A 99 -15.42 -19.93 6.49
CA ARG A 99 -16.82 -19.52 6.45
C ARG A 99 -17.14 -18.38 7.44
N ARG A 100 -16.51 -18.37 8.62
CA ARG A 100 -16.73 -17.34 9.66
C ARG A 100 -16.31 -15.95 9.23
N ALA A 101 -15.39 -15.84 8.25
CA ALA A 101 -14.99 -14.55 7.67
C ALA A 101 -16.17 -13.82 7.00
N LEU A 102 -17.16 -14.55 6.51
CA LEU A 102 -18.38 -14.03 5.90
C LEU A 102 -19.53 -13.86 6.91
N GLU A 103 -19.63 -14.77 7.88
CA GLU A 103 -20.77 -14.85 8.80
C GLU A 103 -20.58 -14.02 10.08
N LEU A 104 -19.36 -13.87 10.58
CA LEU A 104 -19.07 -13.26 11.87
C LEU A 104 -18.21 -12.00 11.74
N ARG A 105 -16.93 -12.19 11.47
CA ARG A 105 -15.98 -11.11 11.29
C ARG A 105 -14.82 -11.53 10.39
N ARG A 106 -14.23 -10.61 9.69
CA ARG A 106 -13.04 -10.84 8.90
C ARG A 106 -11.82 -11.12 9.80
N PRO A 107 -10.96 -12.09 9.45
CA PRO A 107 -9.68 -12.27 10.10
C PRO A 107 -8.87 -10.98 10.10
N GLN A 108 -8.25 -10.65 11.22
CA GLN A 108 -7.45 -9.45 11.36
C GLN A 108 -5.95 -9.77 11.21
N PRO A 109 -5.18 -8.98 10.45
CA PRO A 109 -3.75 -9.19 10.34
C PRO A 109 -3.08 -8.97 11.70
N ARG A 110 -2.10 -9.82 12.02
CA ARG A 110 -1.28 -9.76 13.24
C ARG A 110 0.19 -9.57 12.94
N HIS A 111 0.63 -10.04 11.79
CA HIS A 111 1.99 -9.88 11.33
C HIS A 111 2.00 -9.75 9.80
N ILE A 112 2.82 -8.85 9.28
CA ILE A 112 2.98 -8.61 7.85
C ILE A 112 4.47 -8.53 7.56
N ALA A 113 5.00 -9.56 6.89
CA ALA A 113 6.33 -9.52 6.29
C ALA A 113 6.18 -9.02 4.85
N LEU A 114 6.39 -7.72 4.64
CA LEU A 114 6.30 -7.07 3.33
C LEU A 114 7.61 -7.28 2.57
N SER A 115 7.58 -8.17 1.59
CA SER A 115 8.73 -8.45 0.73
C SER A 115 8.92 -7.40 -0.37
N LEU A 116 7.80 -6.85 -0.86
CA LEU A 116 7.79 -5.82 -1.89
C LEU A 116 6.51 -5.02 -1.85
N ALA A 117 6.63 -3.70 -1.89
CA ALA A 117 5.62 -2.80 -2.42
C ALA A 117 6.31 -1.88 -3.40
N GLU A 118 5.90 -1.91 -4.67
CA GLU A 118 6.50 -1.14 -5.75
C GLU A 118 5.44 -0.29 -6.43
N LEU A 119 5.78 0.98 -6.68
CA LEU A 119 5.04 1.88 -7.53
C LEU A 119 6.02 2.65 -8.39
N ARG A 120 5.82 2.64 -9.72
CA ARG A 120 6.53 3.51 -10.65
C ARG A 120 5.54 4.29 -11.49
N TRP A 121 5.78 5.59 -11.57
CA TRP A 121 4.96 6.49 -12.34
C TRP A 121 5.79 7.65 -12.91
N GLY A 122 6.26 7.49 -14.14
CA GLY A 122 7.20 8.41 -14.74
C GLY A 122 8.49 8.48 -13.93
N GLU A 123 8.85 9.66 -13.48
CA GLU A 123 10.05 9.87 -12.67
C GLU A 123 9.90 9.42 -11.21
N ILE A 124 8.65 9.22 -10.74
CA ILE A 124 8.38 8.82 -9.35
C ILE A 124 8.57 7.31 -9.22
N GLN A 125 9.49 6.91 -8.36
CA GLN A 125 9.66 5.51 -7.95
C GLN A 125 9.50 5.39 -6.45
N PHE A 126 8.78 4.38 -6.02
CA PHE A 126 8.57 4.05 -4.62
C PHE A 126 8.75 2.55 -4.43
N LEU A 127 9.58 2.18 -3.46
CA LEU A 127 9.76 0.82 -3.01
C LEU A 127 9.63 0.76 -1.50
N ALA A 128 8.98 -0.26 -0.99
CA ALA A 128 8.92 -0.52 0.44
C ALA A 128 9.08 -2.01 0.74
N THR A 129 9.79 -2.30 1.82
CA THR A 129 9.93 -3.62 2.44
C THR A 129 9.85 -3.46 3.95
N GLY A 130 9.44 -4.48 4.68
CA GLY A 130 9.38 -4.34 6.13
C GLY A 130 8.80 -5.54 6.86
N ASP A 131 8.88 -5.47 8.18
CA ASP A 131 8.32 -6.44 9.10
C ASP A 131 7.48 -5.70 10.14
N LEU A 132 6.19 -5.98 10.14
CA LEU A 132 5.20 -5.23 10.89
C LEU A 132 4.35 -6.17 11.74
N ASN A 133 4.16 -5.83 12.99
CA ASN A 133 3.23 -6.49 13.90
C ASN A 133 2.03 -5.58 14.17
N LEU A 134 0.87 -6.19 14.39
CA LEU A 134 -0.36 -5.48 14.69
C LEU A 134 -0.97 -6.02 15.99
N ASP A 135 -1.32 -5.10 16.87
CA ASP A 135 -2.04 -5.44 18.11
C ASP A 135 -3.54 -5.72 17.84
N GLU A 136 -4.29 -6.00 18.89
CA GLU A 136 -5.74 -6.28 18.79
C GLU A 136 -6.54 -5.08 18.29
N ALA A 137 -6.08 -3.87 18.55
CA ALA A 137 -6.70 -2.65 18.09
C ALA A 137 -6.27 -2.26 16.65
N GLY A 138 -5.33 -3.02 16.06
CA GLY A 138 -4.81 -2.80 14.71
C GLY A 138 -3.67 -1.77 14.64
N TRP A 139 -3.09 -1.34 15.77
CA TRP A 139 -1.94 -0.46 15.76
C TRP A 139 -0.70 -1.19 15.27
N VAL A 140 0.00 -0.55 14.34
CA VAL A 140 1.21 -1.09 13.75
C VAL A 140 2.41 -0.81 14.64
N SER A 141 3.27 -1.84 14.80
CA SER A 141 4.62 -1.76 15.36
C SER A 141 5.61 -2.48 14.46
N GLY A 142 6.90 -2.13 14.52
CA GLY A 142 7.94 -2.73 13.67
C GLY A 142 8.66 -1.74 12.79
N GLU A 143 9.23 -2.21 11.69
CA GLU A 143 10.08 -1.40 10.82
C GLU A 143 9.65 -1.51 9.35
N LEU A 144 9.73 -0.40 8.63
CA LEU A 144 9.47 -0.29 7.20
C LEU A 144 10.61 0.47 6.54
N ALA A 145 11.33 -0.17 5.63
CA ALA A 145 12.32 0.48 4.78
C ALA A 145 11.63 1.04 3.55
N LEU A 146 11.81 2.32 3.30
CA LEU A 146 11.27 3.04 2.16
C LEU A 146 12.42 3.54 1.29
N GLN A 147 12.26 3.36 -0.02
CA GLN A 147 13.09 4.01 -1.03
C GLN A 147 12.18 4.79 -1.96
N MET A 148 12.49 6.05 -2.18
CA MET A 148 11.73 6.90 -3.08
C MET A 148 12.70 7.69 -3.95
N GLU A 149 12.45 7.73 -5.25
CA GLU A 149 13.14 8.60 -6.18
C GLU A 149 12.22 9.74 -6.60
N ASN A 150 12.83 10.91 -6.82
CA ASN A 150 12.13 12.13 -7.24
C ASN A 150 10.98 12.56 -6.31
N TRP A 151 11.18 12.41 -5.01
CA TRP A 151 10.20 12.76 -3.98
C TRP A 151 9.69 14.21 -4.07
N ARG A 152 10.51 15.14 -4.60
CA ARG A 152 10.09 16.54 -4.81
C ARG A 152 8.96 16.66 -5.81
N VAL A 153 8.97 15.85 -6.88
CA VAL A 153 7.88 15.79 -7.87
C VAL A 153 6.57 15.38 -7.18
N LEU A 154 6.63 14.35 -6.32
CA LEU A 154 5.46 13.93 -5.55
C LEU A 154 4.99 15.03 -4.59
N LEU A 155 5.92 15.69 -3.88
CA LEU A 155 5.58 16.77 -2.96
C LEU A 155 4.91 17.95 -3.68
N ASP A 156 5.42 18.35 -4.84
CA ASP A 156 4.82 19.37 -5.69
C ASP A 156 3.42 18.99 -6.19
N MET A 157 3.22 17.73 -6.54
CA MET A 157 1.89 17.24 -6.92
C MET A 157 0.91 17.30 -5.75
N LEU A 158 1.33 16.87 -4.55
CA LEU A 158 0.51 16.92 -3.34
C LEU A 158 0.15 18.36 -2.93
N GLU A 159 1.08 19.30 -3.07
CA GLU A 159 0.81 20.71 -2.82
C GLU A 159 -0.22 21.28 -3.78
N LYS A 160 0.02 21.12 -5.09
CA LYS A 160 -0.86 21.62 -6.14
C LYS A 160 -2.27 21.01 -6.04
N SER A 161 -2.38 19.77 -5.60
CA SER A 161 -3.65 19.08 -5.39
C SER A 161 -4.42 19.54 -4.14
N ARG A 162 -3.82 20.43 -3.32
CA ARG A 162 -4.36 20.85 -2.02
C ARG A 162 -4.63 19.69 -1.04
N LEU A 163 -3.96 18.56 -1.24
CA LEU A 163 -4.01 17.42 -0.31
C LEU A 163 -3.18 17.69 0.95
N LEU A 164 -2.26 18.65 0.91
CA LEU A 164 -1.56 19.13 2.10
C LEU A 164 -2.39 20.21 2.81
N PRO A 165 -2.64 20.05 4.13
CA PRO A 165 -3.58 20.89 4.85
C PRO A 165 -3.11 22.35 5.01
N SER A 166 -1.79 22.63 4.92
CA SER A 166 -1.26 23.98 5.04
C SER A 166 0.13 24.11 4.43
N GLN A 167 0.52 25.36 4.16
CA GLN A 167 1.85 25.69 3.67
C GLN A 167 2.96 25.39 4.71
N SER A 168 2.65 25.52 5.99
CA SER A 168 3.55 25.14 7.08
C SER A 168 3.78 23.62 7.12
N THR A 169 2.76 22.83 6.86
CA THR A 169 2.87 21.36 6.75
C THR A 169 3.77 20.97 5.58
N ARG A 170 3.65 21.65 4.43
CA ARG A 170 4.55 21.45 3.30
C ARG A 170 6.00 21.72 3.65
N GLN A 171 6.28 22.89 4.22
CA GLN A 171 7.64 23.29 4.59
C GLN A 171 8.26 22.32 5.61
N GLY A 172 7.47 21.89 6.60
CA GLY A 172 7.92 20.89 7.58
C GLY A 172 8.24 19.55 6.93
N LEU A 173 7.38 19.09 6.00
CA LEU A 173 7.58 17.85 5.26
C LEU A 173 8.77 17.94 4.31
N GLU A 174 8.93 19.04 3.57
CA GLU A 174 10.06 19.30 2.68
C GLU A 174 11.38 19.26 3.45
N HIS A 175 11.46 20.00 4.56
CA HIS A 175 12.65 20.01 5.41
C HIS A 175 12.98 18.62 5.97
N LEU A 176 11.99 17.85 6.42
CA LEU A 176 12.16 16.47 6.86
C LEU A 176 12.71 15.58 5.75
N LEU A 177 12.10 15.65 4.55
CA LEU A 177 12.52 14.86 3.40
C LEU A 177 13.93 15.26 2.92
N GLU A 178 14.30 16.53 3.00
CA GLU A 178 15.67 17.00 2.71
C GLU A 178 16.69 16.43 3.70
N LEU A 179 16.38 16.43 4.99
CA LEU A 179 17.25 15.81 6.01
C LEU A 179 17.44 14.31 5.72
N LEU A 180 16.36 13.60 5.43
CA LEU A 180 16.41 12.16 5.10
C LEU A 180 17.15 11.87 3.80
N ALA A 181 16.96 12.71 2.77
CA ALA A 181 17.69 12.61 1.50
C ALA A 181 19.19 12.91 1.69
N GLY A 182 19.52 13.88 2.54
CA GLY A 182 20.91 14.18 2.93
C GLY A 182 21.63 12.99 3.55
N LEU A 183 20.94 12.22 4.38
CA LEU A 183 21.46 10.97 4.95
C LEU A 183 21.70 9.87 3.90
N SER A 184 21.00 9.90 2.79
CA SER A 184 21.13 8.95 1.68
C SER A 184 22.28 9.28 0.71
N GLY A 185 22.91 10.45 0.86
CA GLY A 185 23.99 10.92 -0.03
C GLY A 185 23.55 11.34 -1.44
N HIS A 186 22.24 11.32 -1.73
CA HIS A 186 21.67 11.69 -3.01
C HIS A 186 20.43 12.58 -2.83
N PRO A 187 20.43 13.83 -3.34
CA PRO A 187 19.35 14.78 -3.07
C PRO A 187 17.99 14.42 -3.70
N GLN A 188 17.97 13.50 -4.67
CA GLN A 188 16.75 13.05 -5.34
C GLN A 188 16.27 11.68 -4.85
N LYS A 189 17.12 10.96 -4.09
CA LYS A 189 16.79 9.65 -3.53
C LYS A 189 16.58 9.77 -2.04
N LEU A 190 15.44 9.28 -1.59
CA LEU A 190 15.12 9.15 -0.18
C LEU A 190 15.24 7.67 0.19
N ASN A 191 16.12 7.37 1.13
CA ASN A 191 16.15 6.07 1.80
C ASN A 191 15.80 6.33 3.27
N ALA A 192 14.63 5.90 3.69
CA ALA A 192 14.16 6.11 5.04
C ALA A 192 13.82 4.78 5.69
N LYS A 193 14.22 4.62 6.94
CA LYS A 193 13.78 3.53 7.79
C LYS A 193 12.76 4.11 8.78
N LEU A 194 11.52 3.73 8.59
CA LEU A 194 10.44 4.08 9.51
C LEU A 194 10.37 3.03 10.60
N ARG A 195 10.24 3.48 11.85
CA ARG A 195 9.96 2.62 12.99
C ARG A 195 8.61 3.01 13.58
N PHE A 196 7.79 2.01 13.80
CA PHE A 196 6.51 2.16 14.47
C PHE A 196 6.61 1.56 15.86
N GLN A 197 6.33 2.34 16.88
CA GLN A 197 6.41 1.93 18.27
C GLN A 197 5.46 2.77 19.13
N ASP A 198 4.75 2.14 20.06
CA ASP A 198 3.88 2.81 21.04
C ASP A 198 2.84 3.75 20.39
N GLY A 199 2.29 3.31 19.25
CA GLY A 199 1.30 4.09 18.49
C GLY A 199 1.86 5.31 17.75
N GLN A 200 3.18 5.44 17.64
CA GLN A 200 3.88 6.52 16.96
C GLN A 200 4.76 6.01 15.82
N ALA A 201 4.93 6.84 14.80
CA ALA A 201 5.85 6.62 13.69
C ALA A 201 7.07 7.51 13.82
N TYR A 202 8.25 6.96 13.52
CA TYR A 202 9.53 7.67 13.58
C TYR A 202 10.34 7.45 12.31
N ALA A 203 11.09 8.48 11.89
CA ALA A 203 12.17 8.36 10.92
C ALA A 203 13.49 8.66 11.66
N GLY A 204 14.25 7.62 11.98
CA GLY A 204 15.39 7.74 12.90
C GLY A 204 14.92 8.27 14.27
N PRO A 205 15.48 9.39 14.77
CA PRO A 205 15.04 10.01 16.01
C PRO A 205 13.84 10.96 15.85
N ILE A 206 13.37 11.23 14.65
CA ILE A 206 12.36 12.25 14.34
C ILE A 206 10.96 11.63 14.42
N PRO A 207 10.06 12.12 15.29
CA PRO A 207 8.68 11.69 15.32
C PRO A 207 7.92 12.25 14.11
N LEU A 208 7.20 11.38 13.41
CA LEU A 208 6.37 11.73 12.25
C LEU A 208 4.89 11.92 12.58
N GLY A 209 4.46 11.42 13.74
CA GLY A 209 3.08 11.43 14.18
C GLY A 209 2.55 10.03 14.53
N PRO A 210 1.23 9.86 14.62
CA PRO A 210 0.63 8.58 14.99
C PRO A 210 0.94 7.48 13.98
N ALA A 211 1.20 6.26 14.47
CA ALA A 211 1.35 5.08 13.65
C ALA A 211 0.04 4.77 12.90
N PRO A 212 0.10 4.11 11.73
CA PRO A 212 -1.11 3.69 11.04
C PRO A 212 -1.88 2.64 11.84
N ARG A 213 -3.18 2.57 11.60
CA ARG A 213 -4.07 1.58 12.16
C ARG A 213 -4.71 0.78 11.04
N LEU A 214 -4.49 -0.54 11.02
CA LEU A 214 -5.01 -1.43 10.01
C LEU A 214 -6.07 -2.37 10.62
N VAL A 215 -7.31 -2.22 10.19
CA VAL A 215 -8.43 -3.05 10.61
C VAL A 215 -9.26 -3.42 9.38
N LEU A 216 -9.43 -4.71 9.11
CA LEU A 216 -10.32 -5.20 8.05
C LEU A 216 -11.77 -5.17 8.52
N ARG A 217 -12.61 -4.46 7.78
CA ARG A 217 -14.05 -4.29 8.07
C ARG A 217 -14.90 -5.11 7.13
#